data_5ef850db4fc60fceabc010744991ea16
#
_entry.id   5ef850db4fc60fceabc010744991ea16
#
_cell.length_a   1.000
_cell.length_b   1.000
_cell.length_c   1.000
_cell.angle_alpha   90.00
_cell.angle_beta   90.00
_cell.angle_gamma   90.00
#
_symmetry.space_group_name_H-M   'P 1'
#
loop_
_entity.id
_entity.type
_entity.pdbx_description
1 polymer ?
#
loop_
_entity_poly.entity_id
_entity_poly.type
_entity_poly.pdbx_seq_one_letter_code
_entity_poly.pdbx_strand_id
1 'polypeptide(L)'
;MKRVVSVSLGSATRNKVVEVDILGEHFIIERTNGEGVAGAVAKIKELDGTVDVIGLGGCDLYLIAGGRKYIMRDALKLAQAAEKTPIVDGSGLKNTLERETINYLVEKELLHPQQALRGVSKLRVLVVSAVDRFGVAEAVAKLGCRTIFGDMIFALGIPIPVRSMGGIRLLARLLLPIVSKQPYEKLYPIGESQNEITPKWGKYYAWADVIAGDFHLIRKYMPAVPADPEAPLPLAGKSIVTNTTTAENVEELRARGLARLVTSTPEFDGRSFGTNVMEGVLVALSGKRPEELTPQDYMDLLKRINWTPRIVDL
;
A
#
# COMPACT_ATOMS: atom_id res chain seq x y z
N MET A 1 20.34 19.78 -2.34
CA MET A 1 19.25 19.57 -1.36
C MET A 1 17.96 19.39 -2.13
N LYS A 2 17.24 18.30 -1.85
CA LYS A 2 15.96 17.94 -2.50
C LYS A 2 14.83 17.97 -1.49
N ARG A 3 13.66 18.47 -1.88
CA ARG A 3 12.50 18.54 -1.01
C ARG A 3 11.30 17.80 -1.61
N VAL A 4 10.80 16.79 -0.90
CA VAL A 4 9.64 15.99 -1.29
C VAL A 4 8.53 16.18 -0.26
N VAL A 5 7.37 16.69 -0.68
CA VAL A 5 6.25 16.98 0.21
C VAL A 5 5.03 16.17 -0.19
N SER A 6 4.56 15.33 0.71
CA SER A 6 3.30 14.61 0.55
C SER A 6 2.15 15.39 1.16
N VAL A 7 1.19 15.83 0.33
CA VAL A 7 -0.07 16.43 0.77
C VAL A 7 -1.12 15.32 0.88
N SER A 8 -1.61 15.07 2.09
CA SER A 8 -2.47 13.92 2.38
C SER A 8 -3.89 14.34 2.72
N LEU A 9 -4.87 13.56 2.27
CA LEU A 9 -6.27 13.64 2.69
C LEU A 9 -6.55 12.84 3.98
N GLY A 10 -5.56 12.11 4.50
CA GLY A 10 -5.68 11.32 5.72
C GLY A 10 -5.49 12.15 7.00
N SER A 11 -5.42 11.47 8.16
CA SER A 11 -5.31 12.12 9.47
C SER A 11 -4.06 13.01 9.60
N ALA A 12 -4.22 14.18 10.24
CA ALA A 12 -3.14 15.10 10.59
C ALA A 12 -2.17 14.52 11.64
N THR A 13 -2.58 13.53 12.43
CA THR A 13 -1.73 12.87 13.42
C THR A 13 -0.50 12.19 12.83
N ARG A 14 -0.51 11.96 11.51
CA ARG A 14 0.60 11.37 10.76
C ARG A 14 1.54 12.40 10.12
N ASN A 15 1.34 13.70 10.34
CA ASN A 15 2.23 14.75 9.84
C ASN A 15 3.62 14.58 10.43
N LYS A 16 4.64 14.68 9.60
CA LYS A 16 6.04 14.53 10.00
C LYS A 16 6.98 15.10 8.96
N VAL A 17 8.17 15.45 9.42
CA VAL A 17 9.31 15.86 8.59
C VAL A 17 10.49 14.97 8.97
N VAL A 18 11.25 14.55 7.98
CA VAL A 18 12.50 13.80 8.14
C VAL A 18 13.55 14.39 7.21
N GLU A 19 14.76 14.55 7.73
CA GLU A 19 15.94 14.88 6.94
C GLU A 19 16.82 13.63 6.83
N VAL A 20 17.25 13.30 5.62
CA VAL A 20 18.02 12.08 5.36
C VAL A 20 18.92 12.26 4.13
N ASP A 21 20.10 11.66 4.16
CA ASP A 21 20.99 11.61 3.01
C ASP A 21 20.75 10.30 2.22
N ILE A 22 20.40 10.42 0.94
CA ILE A 22 20.16 9.30 0.05
C ILE A 22 21.06 9.42 -1.17
N LEU A 23 21.95 8.46 -1.37
CA LEU A 23 22.94 8.44 -2.47
C LEU A 23 23.83 9.72 -2.53
N GLY A 24 24.11 10.32 -1.37
CA GLY A 24 24.92 11.54 -1.27
C GLY A 24 24.16 12.83 -1.54
N GLU A 25 22.86 12.78 -1.75
CA GLU A 25 21.97 13.94 -1.84
C GLU A 25 21.17 14.11 -0.54
N HIS A 26 21.16 15.33 -0.01
CA HIS A 26 20.38 15.67 1.18
C HIS A 26 18.90 15.87 0.83
N PHE A 27 18.01 15.14 1.51
CA PHE A 27 16.57 15.18 1.34
C PHE A 27 15.86 15.73 2.57
N ILE A 28 14.88 16.61 2.34
CA ILE A 28 13.82 16.94 3.29
C ILE A 28 12.54 16.26 2.80
N ILE A 29 12.07 15.29 3.59
CA ILE A 29 10.87 14.52 3.28
C ILE A 29 9.78 14.92 4.27
N GLU A 30 8.71 15.52 3.76
CA GLU A 30 7.60 16.05 4.56
C GLU A 30 6.29 15.35 4.22
N ARG A 31 5.50 15.03 5.23
CA ARG A 31 4.09 14.70 5.06
C ARG A 31 3.24 15.70 5.81
N THR A 32 2.34 16.36 5.11
CA THR A 32 1.39 17.33 5.65
C THR A 32 -0.06 16.92 5.32
N ASN A 33 -1.00 17.37 6.13
CA ASN A 33 -2.43 17.15 5.88
C ASN A 33 -3.03 18.35 5.15
N GLY A 34 -3.91 18.08 4.17
CA GLY A 34 -4.60 19.11 3.38
C GLY A 34 -5.96 19.54 3.95
N GLU A 35 -6.40 19.02 5.10
CA GLU A 35 -7.72 19.36 5.68
C GLU A 35 -8.88 19.21 4.68
N GLY A 36 -8.97 18.07 4.00
CA GLY A 36 -9.92 17.79 2.94
C GLY A 36 -9.42 18.20 1.55
N VAL A 37 -10.26 18.00 0.54
CA VAL A 37 -9.88 18.22 -0.86
C VAL A 37 -9.55 19.68 -1.15
N ALA A 38 -10.36 20.62 -0.65
CA ALA A 38 -10.16 22.05 -0.92
C ALA A 38 -8.84 22.57 -0.29
N GLY A 39 -8.57 22.20 0.96
CA GLY A 39 -7.33 22.56 1.64
C GLY A 39 -6.11 21.89 1.00
N ALA A 40 -6.24 20.65 0.54
CA ALA A 40 -5.17 19.97 -0.20
C ALA A 40 -4.84 20.69 -1.51
N VAL A 41 -5.86 21.13 -2.28
CA VAL A 41 -5.66 21.95 -3.49
C VAL A 41 -4.93 23.25 -3.17
N ALA A 42 -5.33 23.97 -2.10
CA ALA A 42 -4.66 25.20 -1.69
C ALA A 42 -3.19 24.95 -1.32
N LYS A 43 -2.92 23.86 -0.56
CA LYS A 43 -1.57 23.49 -0.14
C LYS A 43 -0.68 23.08 -1.33
N ILE A 44 -1.22 22.36 -2.30
CA ILE A 44 -0.51 22.00 -3.53
C ILE A 44 -0.12 23.27 -4.32
N LYS A 45 -1.04 24.22 -4.47
CA LYS A 45 -0.74 25.51 -5.14
C LYS A 45 0.35 26.31 -4.42
N GLU A 46 0.34 26.32 -3.09
CA GLU A 46 1.39 26.98 -2.28
C GLU A 46 2.78 26.33 -2.51
N LEU A 47 2.82 25.01 -2.66
CA LEU A 47 4.05 24.26 -2.85
C LEU A 47 4.56 24.25 -4.29
N ASP A 48 3.71 24.59 -5.27
CA ASP A 48 4.05 24.51 -6.69
C ASP A 48 5.22 25.44 -7.05
N GLY A 49 6.27 24.87 -7.62
CA GLY A 49 7.51 25.56 -7.96
C GLY A 49 8.46 25.81 -6.78
N THR A 50 8.13 25.35 -5.55
CA THR A 50 8.97 25.53 -4.34
C THR A 50 9.57 24.24 -3.83
N VAL A 51 9.14 23.10 -4.34
CA VAL A 51 9.60 21.76 -3.98
C VAL A 51 9.91 20.94 -5.21
N ASP A 52 10.72 19.87 -5.08
CA ASP A 52 11.12 19.04 -6.21
C ASP A 52 9.98 18.10 -6.66
N VAL A 53 9.21 17.54 -5.73
CA VAL A 53 8.08 16.63 -6.02
C VAL A 53 6.99 16.79 -4.96
N ILE A 54 5.74 16.77 -5.41
CA ILE A 54 4.56 16.70 -4.54
C ILE A 54 3.96 15.29 -4.62
N GLY A 55 3.83 14.63 -3.47
CA GLY A 55 3.13 13.35 -3.33
C GLY A 55 1.66 13.56 -2.95
N LEU A 56 0.72 12.85 -3.58
CA LEU A 56 -0.66 12.78 -3.14
C LEU A 56 -0.82 11.64 -2.14
N GLY A 57 -1.16 11.96 -0.89
CA GLY A 57 -1.32 10.99 0.18
C GLY A 57 -2.78 10.68 0.47
N GLY A 58 -3.07 9.40 0.70
CA GLY A 58 -4.42 8.95 1.02
C GLY A 58 -5.39 8.96 -0.17
N CYS A 59 -4.91 9.15 -1.39
CA CYS A 59 -5.68 8.99 -2.63
C CYS A 59 -4.80 8.44 -3.74
N ASP A 60 -5.39 7.63 -4.60
CA ASP A 60 -4.77 7.18 -5.83
C ASP A 60 -5.25 8.09 -6.98
N LEU A 61 -4.33 8.63 -7.77
CA LEU A 61 -4.65 9.32 -9.02
C LEU A 61 -4.96 8.30 -10.11
N TYR A 62 -4.26 7.18 -10.06
CA TYR A 62 -4.41 6.10 -11.03
C TYR A 62 -4.61 4.75 -10.34
N LEU A 63 -5.59 3.99 -10.83
CA LEU A 63 -5.70 2.56 -10.57
C LEU A 63 -5.19 1.80 -11.81
N ILE A 64 -4.22 0.93 -11.63
CA ILE A 64 -3.58 0.18 -12.72
C ILE A 64 -3.90 -1.30 -12.54
N ALA A 65 -4.74 -1.85 -13.41
CA ALA A 65 -5.11 -3.25 -13.38
C ALA A 65 -5.18 -3.85 -14.79
N GLY A 66 -4.58 -5.03 -14.96
CA GLY A 66 -4.58 -5.74 -16.24
C GLY A 66 -3.97 -4.95 -17.40
N GLY A 67 -2.94 -4.15 -17.14
CA GLY A 67 -2.27 -3.29 -18.13
C GLY A 67 -3.05 -2.03 -18.52
N ARG A 68 -4.18 -1.73 -17.85
CA ARG A 68 -4.97 -0.53 -18.09
C ARG A 68 -4.85 0.44 -16.93
N LYS A 69 -4.80 1.72 -17.25
CA LYS A 69 -4.74 2.84 -16.32
C LYS A 69 -6.11 3.53 -16.26
N TYR A 70 -6.68 3.66 -15.07
CA TYR A 70 -7.96 4.31 -14.81
C TYR A 70 -7.71 5.54 -13.95
N ILE A 71 -8.15 6.72 -14.43
CA ILE A 71 -7.94 7.99 -13.74
C ILE A 71 -9.07 8.22 -12.75
N MET A 72 -8.71 8.49 -11.50
CA MET A 72 -9.66 8.85 -10.45
C MET A 72 -10.04 10.33 -10.58
N ARG A 73 -11.32 10.60 -10.88
CA ARG A 73 -11.78 11.96 -11.26
C ARG A 73 -11.49 13.03 -10.21
N ASP A 74 -11.68 12.72 -8.93
CA ASP A 74 -11.47 13.73 -7.88
C ASP A 74 -9.98 13.94 -7.58
N ALA A 75 -9.15 12.88 -7.66
CA ALA A 75 -7.71 13.00 -7.53
C ALA A 75 -7.08 13.81 -8.67
N LEU A 76 -7.68 13.78 -9.86
CA LEU A 76 -7.25 14.62 -10.99
C LEU A 76 -7.27 16.11 -10.67
N LYS A 77 -8.27 16.59 -9.89
CA LYS A 77 -8.35 17.99 -9.44
C LYS A 77 -7.15 18.37 -8.57
N LEU A 78 -6.66 17.44 -7.73
CA LEU A 78 -5.46 17.63 -6.92
C LEU A 78 -4.22 17.70 -7.81
N ALA A 79 -4.10 16.78 -8.76
CA ALA A 79 -2.96 16.74 -9.67
C ALA A 79 -2.89 18.00 -10.58
N GLN A 80 -4.03 18.56 -10.99
CA GLN A 80 -4.11 19.77 -11.79
C GLN A 80 -3.86 21.07 -10.99
N ALA A 81 -3.72 20.98 -9.67
CA ALA A 81 -3.45 22.15 -8.83
C ALA A 81 -1.97 22.61 -8.88
N ALA A 82 -1.05 21.77 -9.36
CA ALA A 82 0.34 22.13 -9.65
C ALA A 82 0.58 22.18 -11.16
N GLU A 83 1.29 23.20 -11.61
CA GLU A 83 1.66 23.42 -13.02
C GLU A 83 3.14 23.16 -13.28
N LYS A 84 4.00 23.41 -12.27
CA LYS A 84 5.47 23.36 -12.37
C LYS A 84 6.05 22.12 -11.74
N THR A 85 5.60 21.80 -10.53
CA THR A 85 6.13 20.71 -9.73
C THR A 85 5.51 19.38 -10.13
N PRO A 86 6.30 18.31 -10.40
CA PRO A 86 5.75 16.99 -10.68
C PRO A 86 4.92 16.46 -9.49
N ILE A 87 3.79 15.85 -9.83
CA ILE A 87 2.92 15.20 -8.85
C ILE A 87 2.97 13.69 -9.02
N VAL A 88 3.06 12.96 -7.90
CA VAL A 88 3.01 11.50 -7.81
C VAL A 88 1.99 11.05 -6.76
N ASP A 89 1.40 9.89 -6.95
CA ASP A 89 0.42 9.30 -6.02
C ASP A 89 0.85 7.93 -5.48
N GLY A 90 2.01 7.46 -5.90
CA GLY A 90 2.52 6.12 -5.60
C GLY A 90 2.21 5.09 -6.68
N SER A 91 1.32 5.37 -7.62
CA SER A 91 0.85 4.38 -8.60
C SER A 91 1.93 3.94 -9.61
N GLY A 92 2.87 4.80 -9.95
CA GLY A 92 4.00 4.46 -10.82
C GLY A 92 4.94 3.43 -10.19
N LEU A 93 5.16 3.54 -8.89
CA LEU A 93 6.01 2.64 -8.12
C LEU A 93 5.25 1.43 -7.54
N LYS A 94 4.01 1.60 -7.13
CA LYS A 94 3.21 0.65 -6.36
C LYS A 94 3.28 -0.78 -6.90
N ASN A 95 2.93 -0.97 -8.16
CA ASN A 95 2.91 -2.31 -8.76
C ASN A 95 4.31 -2.95 -8.86
N THR A 96 5.35 -2.15 -9.07
CA THR A 96 6.75 -2.61 -9.12
C THR A 96 7.23 -3.00 -7.74
N LEU A 97 7.13 -2.10 -6.78
CA LEU A 97 7.58 -2.28 -5.40
C LEU A 97 6.90 -3.47 -4.72
N GLU A 98 5.57 -3.58 -4.87
CA GLU A 98 4.78 -4.63 -4.25
C GLU A 98 5.07 -6.00 -4.84
N ARG A 99 5.30 -6.08 -6.16
CA ARG A 99 5.71 -7.32 -6.82
C ARG A 99 7.09 -7.76 -6.35
N GLU A 100 8.03 -6.82 -6.27
CA GLU A 100 9.38 -7.11 -5.80
C GLU A 100 9.42 -7.50 -4.32
N THR A 101 8.52 -6.94 -3.50
CA THR A 101 8.34 -7.38 -2.11
C THR A 101 8.01 -8.88 -2.07
N ILE A 102 7.03 -9.34 -2.85
CA ILE A 102 6.67 -10.77 -2.88
C ILE A 102 7.82 -11.62 -3.42
N ASN A 103 8.47 -11.20 -4.51
CA ASN A 103 9.61 -11.91 -5.10
C ASN A 103 10.74 -12.05 -4.09
N TYR A 104 11.13 -10.97 -3.40
CA TYR A 104 12.15 -10.96 -2.36
C TYR A 104 11.81 -11.93 -1.22
N LEU A 105 10.57 -11.89 -0.72
CA LEU A 105 10.14 -12.75 0.37
C LEU A 105 10.16 -14.22 0.00
N VAL A 106 9.83 -14.54 -1.24
CA VAL A 106 9.85 -15.93 -1.73
C VAL A 106 11.29 -16.42 -1.91
N GLU A 107 12.14 -15.60 -2.53
CA GLU A 107 13.57 -15.94 -2.75
C GLU A 107 14.32 -16.17 -1.44
N LYS A 108 14.04 -15.34 -0.43
CA LYS A 108 14.68 -15.42 0.89
C LYS A 108 13.95 -16.37 1.87
N GLU A 109 12.89 -17.05 1.43
CA GLU A 109 12.05 -17.92 2.26
C GLU A 109 11.42 -17.20 3.47
N LEU A 110 11.07 -15.92 3.29
CA LEU A 110 10.58 -15.05 4.35
C LEU A 110 9.08 -14.72 4.27
N LEU A 111 8.37 -15.25 3.26
CA LEU A 111 6.93 -14.98 3.10
C LEU A 111 6.09 -15.51 4.28
N HIS A 112 6.52 -16.63 4.86
CA HIS A 112 5.87 -17.23 6.03
C HIS A 112 6.91 -17.97 6.87
N PRO A 113 6.82 -17.98 8.24
CA PRO A 113 7.79 -18.68 9.09
C PRO A 113 8.02 -20.16 8.75
N GLN A 114 7.01 -20.83 8.20
CA GLN A 114 7.09 -22.24 7.81
C GLN A 114 7.33 -22.45 6.30
N GLN A 115 7.72 -21.42 5.54
CA GLN A 115 7.88 -21.55 4.08
C GLN A 115 8.94 -22.59 3.71
N ALA A 116 10.10 -22.57 4.36
CA ALA A 116 11.19 -23.52 4.13
C ALA A 116 10.75 -24.99 4.33
N LEU A 117 9.89 -25.23 5.31
CA LEU A 117 9.41 -26.58 5.64
C LEU A 117 8.27 -27.06 4.74
N ARG A 118 7.33 -26.17 4.41
CA ARG A 118 6.09 -26.53 3.70
C ARG A 118 6.17 -26.34 2.19
N GLY A 119 7.06 -25.48 1.73
CA GLY A 119 7.10 -24.97 0.36
C GLY A 119 6.01 -23.92 0.08
N VAL A 120 6.34 -22.93 -0.74
CA VAL A 120 5.44 -21.79 -1.03
C VAL A 120 4.11 -22.21 -1.67
N SER A 121 4.12 -23.23 -2.52
CA SER A 121 2.91 -23.73 -3.21
C SER A 121 1.84 -24.30 -2.28
N LYS A 122 2.20 -24.70 -1.07
CA LYS A 122 1.25 -25.22 -0.07
C LYS A 122 0.66 -24.13 0.84
N LEU A 123 1.17 -22.90 0.76
CA LEU A 123 0.63 -21.78 1.52
C LEU A 123 -0.75 -21.37 1.01
N ARG A 124 -1.56 -20.86 1.92
CA ARG A 124 -2.88 -20.29 1.67
C ARG A 124 -2.77 -18.78 1.78
N VAL A 125 -2.97 -18.07 0.68
CA VAL A 125 -2.80 -16.61 0.63
C VAL A 125 -4.15 -15.92 0.42
N LEU A 126 -4.49 -15.00 1.32
CA LEU A 126 -5.62 -14.10 1.20
C LEU A 126 -5.11 -12.74 0.73
N VAL A 127 -5.49 -12.30 -0.46
CA VAL A 127 -5.25 -10.94 -0.95
C VAL A 127 -6.53 -10.14 -0.80
N VAL A 128 -6.58 -9.22 0.17
CA VAL A 128 -7.84 -8.51 0.54
C VAL A 128 -8.30 -7.50 -0.51
N SER A 129 -7.37 -6.94 -1.30
CA SER A 129 -7.62 -5.88 -2.29
C SER A 129 -6.77 -6.10 -3.55
N ALA A 130 -7.06 -7.14 -4.32
CA ALA A 130 -6.27 -7.53 -5.49
C ALA A 130 -6.35 -6.51 -6.64
N VAL A 131 -7.50 -5.87 -6.83
CA VAL A 131 -7.69 -4.84 -7.88
C VAL A 131 -6.88 -3.58 -7.58
N ASP A 132 -6.83 -3.16 -6.33
CA ASP A 132 -6.03 -2.03 -5.87
C ASP A 132 -4.52 -2.37 -5.78
N ARG A 133 -4.20 -3.59 -5.35
CA ARG A 133 -2.84 -4.13 -5.18
C ARG A 133 -2.51 -5.16 -6.25
N PHE A 134 -2.65 -4.74 -7.51
CA PHE A 134 -2.56 -5.66 -8.65
C PHE A 134 -1.18 -6.31 -8.78
N GLY A 135 -0.10 -5.60 -8.41
CA GLY A 135 1.27 -6.12 -8.37
C GLY A 135 1.43 -7.29 -7.40
N VAL A 136 0.88 -7.17 -6.17
CA VAL A 136 0.82 -8.28 -5.19
C VAL A 136 0.03 -9.45 -5.75
N ALA A 137 -1.17 -9.18 -6.29
CA ALA A 137 -2.05 -10.23 -6.79
C ALA A 137 -1.40 -11.04 -7.93
N GLU A 138 -0.73 -10.37 -8.88
CA GLU A 138 -0.01 -11.03 -9.96
C GLU A 138 1.19 -11.85 -9.45
N ALA A 139 1.97 -11.30 -8.53
CA ALA A 139 3.10 -12.01 -7.95
C ALA A 139 2.64 -13.27 -7.22
N VAL A 140 1.65 -13.14 -6.31
CA VAL A 140 1.08 -14.28 -5.57
C VAL A 140 0.49 -15.35 -6.49
N ALA A 141 -0.22 -14.94 -7.56
CA ALA A 141 -0.79 -15.89 -8.50
C ALA A 141 0.25 -16.74 -9.23
N LYS A 142 1.47 -16.21 -9.44
CA LYS A 142 2.60 -16.94 -10.06
C LYS A 142 3.22 -17.99 -9.16
N LEU A 143 3.00 -17.91 -7.84
CA LEU A 143 3.58 -18.85 -6.87
C LEU A 143 2.92 -20.23 -6.89
N GLY A 144 1.77 -20.38 -7.57
CA GLY A 144 1.00 -21.61 -7.60
C GLY A 144 0.39 -22.01 -6.26
N CYS A 145 0.36 -21.10 -5.28
CA CYS A 145 -0.26 -21.33 -3.97
C CYS A 145 -1.80 -21.21 -4.03
N ARG A 146 -2.45 -21.71 -2.98
CA ARG A 146 -3.93 -21.58 -2.86
C ARG A 146 -4.27 -20.13 -2.51
N THR A 147 -4.89 -19.39 -3.45
CA THR A 147 -5.17 -17.97 -3.28
C THR A 147 -6.66 -17.69 -3.24
N ILE A 148 -7.06 -16.78 -2.35
CA ILE A 148 -8.35 -16.09 -2.35
C ILE A 148 -8.07 -14.61 -2.60
N PHE A 149 -8.68 -14.06 -3.65
CA PHE A 149 -8.74 -12.63 -3.90
C PHE A 149 -10.05 -12.09 -3.33
N GLY A 150 -9.94 -11.16 -2.39
CA GLY A 150 -11.00 -10.76 -1.49
C GLY A 150 -11.82 -9.54 -1.92
N ASP A 151 -11.61 -9.00 -3.11
CA ASP A 151 -12.26 -7.74 -3.55
C ASP A 151 -13.78 -7.75 -3.41
N MET A 152 -14.44 -8.84 -3.84
CA MET A 152 -15.88 -8.99 -3.66
C MET A 152 -16.27 -8.99 -2.19
N ILE A 153 -15.45 -9.60 -1.32
CA ILE A 153 -15.72 -9.80 0.11
C ILE A 153 -15.48 -8.50 0.87
N PHE A 154 -14.28 -7.93 0.73
CA PHE A 154 -13.79 -6.83 1.58
C PHE A 154 -14.18 -5.45 1.03
N ALA A 155 -14.21 -5.27 -0.31
CA ALA A 155 -14.58 -4.00 -0.91
C ALA A 155 -16.09 -3.89 -1.17
N LEU A 156 -16.75 -4.98 -1.64
CA LEU A 156 -18.16 -4.96 -2.01
C LEU A 156 -19.09 -5.58 -0.96
N GLY A 157 -18.56 -6.23 0.08
CA GLY A 157 -19.37 -6.88 1.11
C GLY A 157 -20.08 -8.16 0.66
N ILE A 158 -19.72 -8.73 -0.49
CA ILE A 158 -20.32 -9.92 -1.08
C ILE A 158 -19.44 -11.15 -0.77
N PRO A 159 -19.91 -12.17 -0.03
CA PRO A 159 -19.10 -13.28 0.48
C PRO A 159 -18.71 -14.31 -0.60
N ILE A 160 -18.33 -13.84 -1.78
CA ILE A 160 -17.92 -14.67 -2.92
C ILE A 160 -16.42 -14.51 -3.15
N PRO A 161 -15.58 -15.55 -2.87
CA PRO A 161 -14.14 -15.48 -3.14
C PRO A 161 -13.85 -15.64 -4.63
N VAL A 162 -13.03 -14.73 -5.16
CA VAL A 162 -12.41 -14.91 -6.48
C VAL A 162 -11.13 -15.73 -6.31
N ARG A 163 -10.88 -16.70 -7.20
CA ARG A 163 -9.77 -17.66 -7.05
C ARG A 163 -8.82 -17.68 -8.25
N SER A 164 -8.98 -16.75 -9.18
CA SER A 164 -8.12 -16.67 -10.35
C SER A 164 -7.84 -15.24 -10.77
N MET A 165 -6.67 -14.99 -11.33
CA MET A 165 -6.33 -13.69 -11.91
C MET A 165 -7.22 -13.33 -13.11
N GLY A 166 -7.75 -14.31 -13.84
CA GLY A 166 -8.76 -14.06 -14.88
C GLY A 166 -10.02 -13.42 -14.31
N GLY A 167 -10.51 -13.95 -13.18
CA GLY A 167 -11.63 -13.37 -12.43
C GLY A 167 -11.36 -11.95 -11.95
N ILE A 168 -10.16 -11.69 -11.39
CA ILE A 168 -9.75 -10.35 -10.95
C ILE A 168 -9.64 -9.37 -12.13
N ARG A 169 -9.06 -9.80 -13.26
CA ARG A 169 -8.99 -8.95 -14.47
C ARG A 169 -10.38 -8.61 -15.00
N LEU A 170 -11.30 -9.57 -15.00
CA LEU A 170 -12.69 -9.33 -15.39
C LEU A 170 -13.37 -8.37 -14.42
N LEU A 171 -13.23 -8.59 -13.12
CA LEU A 171 -13.79 -7.72 -12.08
C LEU A 171 -13.26 -6.28 -12.22
N ALA A 172 -11.96 -6.11 -12.36
CA ALA A 172 -11.33 -4.80 -12.57
C ALA A 172 -11.87 -4.12 -13.84
N ARG A 173 -11.99 -4.87 -14.94
CA ARG A 173 -12.50 -4.34 -16.22
C ARG A 173 -13.94 -3.83 -16.12
N LEU A 174 -14.77 -4.50 -15.30
CA LEU A 174 -16.18 -4.13 -15.12
C LEU A 174 -16.36 -3.01 -14.09
N LEU A 175 -15.61 -3.05 -12.98
CA LEU A 175 -15.82 -2.13 -11.86
C LEU A 175 -15.02 -0.85 -11.97
N LEU A 176 -13.77 -0.86 -12.40
CA LEU A 176 -12.91 0.31 -12.37
C LEU A 176 -13.42 1.49 -13.21
N PRO A 177 -14.07 1.31 -14.38
CA PRO A 177 -14.69 2.41 -15.10
C PRO A 177 -15.82 3.12 -14.33
N ILE A 178 -16.46 2.41 -13.39
CA ILE A 178 -17.54 2.95 -12.54
C ILE A 178 -16.92 3.57 -11.29
N VAL A 179 -16.03 2.85 -10.64
CA VAL A 179 -15.36 3.24 -9.39
C VAL A 179 -14.55 4.53 -9.60
N SER A 180 -13.80 4.65 -10.70
CA SER A 180 -12.98 5.84 -11.00
C SER A 180 -13.77 7.15 -11.14
N LYS A 181 -15.09 7.07 -11.34
CA LYS A 181 -15.98 8.23 -11.44
C LYS A 181 -16.69 8.58 -10.12
N GLN A 182 -16.58 7.74 -9.11
CA GLN A 182 -17.24 7.99 -7.82
C GLN A 182 -16.51 9.07 -7.04
N PRO A 183 -17.23 9.82 -6.18
CA PRO A 183 -16.61 10.72 -5.22
C PRO A 183 -15.65 9.94 -4.30
N TYR A 184 -14.53 10.58 -4.00
CA TYR A 184 -13.45 9.99 -3.22
C TYR A 184 -13.92 9.50 -1.83
N GLU A 185 -14.77 10.29 -1.17
CA GLU A 185 -15.33 10.03 0.14
C GLU A 185 -16.14 8.73 0.22
N LYS A 186 -16.65 8.26 -0.93
CA LYS A 186 -17.38 6.99 -1.02
C LYS A 186 -16.48 5.77 -1.15
N LEU A 187 -15.26 5.98 -1.61
CA LEU A 187 -14.32 4.89 -1.93
C LEU A 187 -13.34 4.61 -0.79
N TYR A 188 -12.93 5.66 -0.12
CA TYR A 188 -11.89 5.57 0.91
C TYR A 188 -12.37 6.20 2.21
N PRO A 189 -12.11 5.59 3.35
CA PRO A 189 -12.35 6.23 4.63
C PRO A 189 -11.44 7.45 4.77
N ILE A 190 -12.00 8.61 5.11
CA ILE A 190 -11.29 9.87 5.29
C ILE A 190 -11.21 10.20 6.77
N GLY A 191 -10.08 10.81 7.19
CA GLY A 191 -9.89 11.26 8.56
C GLY A 191 -9.92 10.10 9.56
N GLU A 192 -10.69 10.24 10.64
CA GLU A 192 -10.76 9.27 11.74
C GLU A 192 -11.45 7.97 11.39
N SER A 193 -12.30 7.94 10.37
CA SER A 193 -12.95 6.70 9.91
C SER A 193 -11.97 5.63 9.42
N GLN A 194 -10.71 6.00 9.15
CA GLN A 194 -9.63 5.06 8.87
C GLN A 194 -9.27 4.17 10.07
N ASN A 195 -9.67 4.57 11.27
CA ASN A 195 -9.36 3.85 12.51
C ASN A 195 -10.47 2.88 12.94
N GLU A 196 -11.61 2.88 12.28
CA GLU A 196 -12.72 1.98 12.61
C GLU A 196 -12.36 0.53 12.33
N ILE A 197 -12.56 -0.32 13.36
CA ILE A 197 -12.44 -1.77 13.25
C ILE A 197 -13.83 -2.35 13.35
N THR A 198 -14.24 -3.06 12.29
CA THR A 198 -15.53 -3.76 12.22
C THR A 198 -15.23 -5.22 11.91
N PRO A 199 -14.97 -6.07 12.93
CA PRO A 199 -14.61 -7.47 12.71
C PRO A 199 -15.65 -8.20 11.86
N LYS A 200 -15.22 -8.65 10.69
CA LYS A 200 -16.07 -9.35 9.74
C LYS A 200 -15.21 -10.31 8.91
N TRP A 201 -15.84 -11.33 8.38
CA TRP A 201 -15.12 -12.24 7.47
C TRP A 201 -14.00 -13.08 8.11
N GLY A 202 -14.04 -13.28 9.43
CA GLY A 202 -13.01 -14.00 10.22
C GLY A 202 -12.62 -15.37 9.66
N LYS A 203 -13.56 -16.09 9.00
CA LYS A 203 -13.28 -17.38 8.35
C LYS A 203 -12.17 -17.30 7.28
N TYR A 204 -12.04 -16.17 6.59
CA TYR A 204 -10.99 -15.99 5.56
C TYR A 204 -9.64 -15.69 6.21
N TYR A 205 -9.62 -14.94 7.31
CA TYR A 205 -8.42 -14.76 8.13
C TYR A 205 -7.96 -16.09 8.73
N ALA A 206 -8.89 -16.87 9.32
CA ALA A 206 -8.57 -18.17 9.87
C ALA A 206 -8.03 -19.14 8.81
N TRP A 207 -8.56 -19.10 7.60
CA TRP A 207 -8.12 -19.95 6.49
C TRP A 207 -6.71 -19.60 6.00
N ALA A 208 -6.32 -18.34 5.99
CA ALA A 208 -5.05 -17.88 5.41
C ALA A 208 -3.85 -18.19 6.29
N ASP A 209 -2.72 -18.54 5.68
CA ASP A 209 -1.39 -18.55 6.30
C ASP A 209 -0.72 -17.17 6.09
N VAL A 210 -0.96 -16.54 4.92
CA VAL A 210 -0.46 -15.21 4.57
C VAL A 210 -1.64 -14.31 4.18
N ILE A 211 -1.67 -13.10 4.71
CA ILE A 211 -2.67 -12.07 4.38
C ILE A 211 -1.94 -10.91 3.72
N ALA A 212 -2.35 -10.54 2.51
CA ALA A 212 -1.70 -9.49 1.73
C ALA A 212 -2.70 -8.44 1.26
N GLY A 213 -2.25 -7.19 1.12
CA GLY A 213 -3.07 -6.10 0.59
C GLY A 213 -2.93 -4.79 1.36
N ASP A 214 -3.91 -3.90 1.21
CA ASP A 214 -3.92 -2.61 1.91
C ASP A 214 -4.15 -2.79 3.42
N PHE A 215 -3.30 -2.15 4.23
CA PHE A 215 -3.35 -2.31 5.68
C PHE A 215 -4.65 -1.81 6.29
N HIS A 216 -5.21 -0.71 5.82
CA HIS A 216 -6.47 -0.19 6.35
C HIS A 216 -7.62 -1.17 6.13
N LEU A 217 -7.65 -1.84 4.99
CA LEU A 217 -8.66 -2.83 4.67
C LEU A 217 -8.46 -4.12 5.48
N ILE A 218 -7.20 -4.57 5.62
CA ILE A 218 -6.86 -5.69 6.52
C ILE A 218 -7.32 -5.37 7.94
N ARG A 219 -6.93 -4.21 8.48
CA ARG A 219 -7.22 -3.79 9.85
C ARG A 219 -8.73 -3.64 10.11
N LYS A 220 -9.45 -3.04 9.18
CA LYS A 220 -10.89 -2.79 9.32
C LYS A 220 -11.69 -4.04 9.63
N TYR A 221 -11.35 -5.16 9.00
CA TYR A 221 -12.12 -6.40 9.10
C TYR A 221 -11.44 -7.50 9.90
N MET A 222 -10.23 -7.26 10.43
CA MET A 222 -9.52 -8.30 11.17
C MET A 222 -10.28 -8.72 12.43
N PRO A 223 -10.19 -9.98 12.83
CA PRO A 223 -10.85 -10.48 14.02
C PRO A 223 -10.36 -9.79 15.29
N ALA A 224 -11.27 -9.62 16.24
CA ALA A 224 -10.91 -9.11 17.57
C ALA A 224 -10.09 -10.13 18.35
N VAL A 225 -9.33 -9.64 19.33
CA VAL A 225 -8.69 -10.52 20.33
C VAL A 225 -9.81 -11.16 21.15
N PRO A 226 -9.78 -12.49 21.34
CA PRO A 226 -10.77 -13.16 22.18
C PRO A 226 -10.79 -12.64 23.62
N ALA A 227 -11.94 -12.62 24.24
CA ALA A 227 -12.06 -12.29 25.65
C ALA A 227 -11.54 -13.41 26.57
N ASP A 228 -11.60 -14.66 26.10
CA ASP A 228 -11.04 -15.82 26.77
C ASP A 228 -9.52 -15.89 26.52
N PRO A 229 -8.66 -15.76 27.56
CA PRO A 229 -7.23 -15.82 27.40
C PRO A 229 -6.69 -17.17 26.88
N GLU A 230 -7.43 -18.26 27.07
CA GLU A 230 -7.07 -19.60 26.59
C GLU A 230 -7.46 -19.83 25.12
N ALA A 231 -8.28 -18.96 24.55
CA ALA A 231 -8.64 -19.07 23.14
C ALA A 231 -7.47 -18.74 22.21
N PRO A 232 -7.32 -19.45 21.08
CA PRO A 232 -6.25 -19.19 20.15
C PRO A 232 -6.35 -17.77 19.56
N LEU A 233 -5.23 -17.07 19.54
CA LEU A 233 -5.17 -15.73 18.96
C LEU A 233 -5.45 -15.78 17.44
N PRO A 234 -6.22 -14.80 16.91
CA PRO A 234 -6.80 -14.89 15.57
C PRO A 234 -5.77 -14.84 14.43
N LEU A 235 -4.59 -14.28 14.69
CA LEU A 235 -3.51 -14.19 13.71
C LEU A 235 -2.31 -15.07 14.08
N ALA A 236 -2.47 -16.01 15.04
CA ALA A 236 -1.39 -16.86 15.50
C ALA A 236 -0.70 -17.60 14.34
N GLY A 237 0.63 -17.46 14.28
CA GLY A 237 1.48 -18.12 13.29
C GLY A 237 1.33 -17.62 11.85
N LYS A 238 0.62 -16.53 11.61
CA LYS A 238 0.37 -15.96 10.26
C LYS A 238 1.37 -14.85 9.91
N SER A 239 1.46 -14.57 8.60
CA SER A 239 2.16 -13.40 8.09
C SER A 239 1.20 -12.38 7.48
N ILE A 240 1.53 -11.09 7.62
CA ILE A 240 0.88 -10.00 6.89
C ILE A 240 1.92 -9.32 5.99
N VAL A 241 1.56 -9.11 4.71
CA VAL A 241 2.34 -8.36 3.73
C VAL A 241 1.52 -7.15 3.28
N THR A 242 2.01 -5.95 3.58
CA THR A 242 1.24 -4.72 3.35
C THR A 242 2.11 -3.54 2.93
N ASN A 243 1.54 -2.35 2.81
CA ASN A 243 2.25 -1.12 2.43
C ASN A 243 3.02 -0.48 3.59
N THR A 244 2.31 0.12 4.54
CA THR A 244 2.89 0.84 5.69
C THR A 244 2.10 0.57 6.95
N THR A 245 2.78 0.61 8.10
CA THR A 245 2.18 0.50 9.43
C THR A 245 2.80 1.51 10.39
N THR A 246 2.07 1.89 11.44
CA THR A 246 2.61 2.65 12.59
C THR A 246 3.10 1.71 13.67
N ALA A 247 3.86 2.22 14.66
CA ALA A 247 4.26 1.44 15.83
C ALA A 247 3.04 0.88 16.59
N GLU A 248 1.98 1.66 16.73
CA GLU A 248 0.72 1.23 17.36
C GLU A 248 0.08 0.06 16.58
N ASN A 249 0.14 0.10 15.24
CA ASN A 249 -0.37 -1.02 14.42
C ASN A 249 0.45 -2.30 14.63
N VAL A 250 1.77 -2.17 14.83
CA VAL A 250 2.64 -3.31 15.13
C VAL A 250 2.22 -3.96 16.46
N GLU A 251 2.01 -3.16 17.51
CA GLU A 251 1.55 -3.68 18.81
C GLU A 251 0.14 -4.26 18.73
N GLU A 252 -0.75 -3.66 17.96
CA GLU A 252 -2.09 -4.19 17.71
C GLU A 252 -2.06 -5.57 17.03
N LEU A 253 -1.14 -5.79 16.09
CA LEU A 253 -0.94 -7.07 15.42
C LEU A 253 -0.27 -8.11 16.33
N ARG A 254 0.71 -7.67 17.15
CA ARG A 254 1.35 -8.51 18.17
C ARG A 254 0.33 -9.06 19.16
N ALA A 255 -0.58 -8.21 19.65
CA ALA A 255 -1.63 -8.62 20.57
C ALA A 255 -2.59 -9.67 19.96
N ARG A 256 -2.68 -9.77 18.62
CA ARG A 256 -3.44 -10.79 17.90
C ARG A 256 -2.63 -12.03 17.55
N GLY A 257 -1.35 -12.10 17.96
CA GLY A 257 -0.47 -13.23 17.74
C GLY A 257 0.11 -13.34 16.34
N LEU A 258 0.18 -12.23 15.58
CA LEU A 258 0.83 -12.24 14.27
C LEU A 258 2.29 -12.67 14.43
N ALA A 259 2.75 -13.60 13.59
CA ALA A 259 4.13 -14.08 13.64
C ALA A 259 5.10 -13.19 12.85
N ARG A 260 4.64 -12.65 11.71
CA ARG A 260 5.49 -11.80 10.84
C ARG A 260 4.70 -10.70 10.16
N LEU A 261 5.22 -9.48 10.25
CA LEU A 261 4.74 -8.33 9.51
C LEU A 261 5.79 -7.92 8.48
N VAL A 262 5.34 -7.73 7.24
CA VAL A 262 6.17 -7.18 6.16
C VAL A 262 5.52 -5.92 5.61
N THR A 263 6.32 -4.85 5.48
CA THR A 263 5.89 -3.63 4.78
C THR A 263 6.77 -3.37 3.57
N SER A 264 6.14 -3.00 2.44
CA SER A 264 6.84 -2.78 1.18
C SER A 264 7.65 -1.48 1.15
N THR A 265 7.23 -0.47 1.92
CA THR A 265 7.96 0.80 2.00
C THR A 265 9.02 0.76 3.08
N PRO A 266 10.23 1.31 2.81
CA PRO A 266 11.29 1.38 3.80
C PRO A 266 10.97 2.37 4.92
N GLU A 267 11.74 2.30 5.98
CA GLU A 267 11.78 3.32 7.02
C GLU A 267 12.93 4.29 6.75
N PHE A 268 12.65 5.58 6.91
CA PHE A 268 13.66 6.63 6.96
C PHE A 268 13.70 7.18 8.39
N ASP A 269 14.86 7.11 9.02
CA ASP A 269 15.06 7.52 10.41
C ASP A 269 14.00 6.92 11.37
N GLY A 270 13.79 5.59 11.26
CA GLY A 270 12.80 4.86 12.08
C GLY A 270 11.34 5.19 11.77
N ARG A 271 11.06 5.87 10.65
CA ARG A 271 9.71 6.29 10.25
C ARG A 271 9.33 5.71 8.89
N SER A 272 8.18 5.08 8.85
CA SER A 272 7.59 4.57 7.62
C SER A 272 6.81 5.65 6.87
N PHE A 273 7.02 5.75 5.57
CA PHE A 273 6.29 6.64 4.67
C PHE A 273 5.48 5.85 3.65
N GLY A 274 4.44 6.47 3.08
CA GLY A 274 3.62 5.86 2.05
C GLY A 274 4.35 5.71 0.71
N THR A 275 3.80 4.87 -0.17
CA THR A 275 4.36 4.62 -1.50
C THR A 275 4.48 5.90 -2.35
N ASN A 276 3.54 6.85 -2.18
CA ASN A 276 3.60 8.16 -2.83
C ASN A 276 4.83 8.99 -2.45
N VAL A 277 5.24 8.91 -1.17
CA VAL A 277 6.48 9.59 -0.71
C VAL A 277 7.69 8.91 -1.30
N MET A 278 7.72 7.57 -1.27
CA MET A 278 8.81 6.80 -1.85
C MET A 278 8.95 7.05 -3.35
N GLU A 279 7.84 7.07 -4.08
CA GLU A 279 7.84 7.45 -5.50
C GLU A 279 8.40 8.85 -5.70
N GLY A 280 7.98 9.81 -4.87
CA GLY A 280 8.49 11.19 -4.91
C GLY A 280 10.00 11.27 -4.73
N VAL A 281 10.56 10.51 -3.78
CA VAL A 281 12.01 10.42 -3.58
C VAL A 281 12.71 9.85 -4.81
N LEU A 282 12.20 8.77 -5.40
CA LEU A 282 12.80 8.15 -6.59
C LEU A 282 12.70 9.08 -7.82
N VAL A 283 11.58 9.78 -7.99
CA VAL A 283 11.42 10.79 -9.05
C VAL A 283 12.43 11.93 -8.86
N ALA A 284 12.55 12.47 -7.65
CA ALA A 284 13.53 13.51 -7.35
C ALA A 284 14.99 13.04 -7.58
N LEU A 285 15.32 11.78 -7.23
CA LEU A 285 16.65 11.19 -7.51
C LEU A 285 16.93 11.00 -9.00
N SER A 286 15.90 10.69 -9.79
CA SER A 286 16.04 10.42 -11.21
C SER A 286 16.34 11.68 -12.03
N GLY A 287 15.88 12.84 -11.56
CA GLY A 287 15.86 14.10 -12.33
C GLY A 287 14.90 14.09 -13.53
N LYS A 288 14.09 13.03 -13.68
CA LYS A 288 13.08 12.88 -14.74
C LYS A 288 11.68 13.21 -14.23
N ARG A 289 10.76 13.48 -15.14
CA ARG A 289 9.34 13.57 -14.80
C ARG A 289 8.74 12.17 -14.57
N PRO A 290 7.69 12.03 -13.75
CA PRO A 290 7.06 10.71 -13.49
C PRO A 290 6.61 9.98 -14.76
N GLU A 291 6.16 10.72 -15.78
CA GLU A 291 5.68 10.17 -17.05
C GLU A 291 6.80 9.56 -17.91
N GLU A 292 8.05 9.95 -17.66
CA GLU A 292 9.25 9.46 -18.36
C GLU A 292 9.84 8.22 -17.70
N LEU A 293 9.40 7.86 -16.49
CA LEU A 293 9.92 6.73 -15.74
C LEU A 293 9.15 5.45 -16.10
N THR A 294 9.91 4.45 -16.49
CA THR A 294 9.42 3.10 -16.72
C THR A 294 9.48 2.26 -15.44
N PRO A 295 8.77 1.12 -15.36
CA PRO A 295 8.95 0.17 -14.26
C PRO A 295 10.41 -0.26 -14.05
N GLN A 296 11.20 -0.35 -15.15
CA GLN A 296 12.62 -0.70 -15.06
C GLN A 296 13.45 0.43 -14.42
N ASP A 297 13.17 1.69 -14.75
CA ASP A 297 13.84 2.83 -14.10
C ASP A 297 13.61 2.81 -12.58
N TYR A 298 12.37 2.54 -12.13
CA TYR A 298 12.06 2.39 -10.70
C TYR A 298 12.83 1.22 -10.06
N MET A 299 12.93 0.07 -10.75
CA MET A 299 13.71 -1.07 -10.27
C MET A 299 15.19 -0.74 -10.10
N ASP A 300 15.78 -0.03 -11.05
CA ASP A 300 17.19 0.35 -11.01
C ASP A 300 17.46 1.38 -9.90
N LEU A 301 16.54 2.31 -9.68
CA LEU A 301 16.60 3.25 -8.55
C LEU A 301 16.47 2.52 -7.20
N LEU A 302 15.53 1.59 -7.06
CA LEU A 302 15.38 0.76 -5.85
C LEU A 302 16.65 -0.03 -5.54
N LYS A 303 17.30 -0.61 -6.55
CA LYS A 303 18.59 -1.30 -6.39
C LYS A 303 19.70 -0.33 -5.94
N ARG A 304 19.77 0.85 -6.54
CA ARG A 304 20.79 1.86 -6.19
C ARG A 304 20.70 2.30 -4.72
N ILE A 305 19.48 2.44 -4.19
CA ILE A 305 19.25 2.79 -2.76
C ILE A 305 19.32 1.57 -1.84
N ASN A 306 19.68 0.39 -2.35
CA ASN A 306 19.71 -0.88 -1.61
C ASN A 306 18.38 -1.18 -0.91
N TRP A 307 17.26 -0.93 -1.61
CA TRP A 307 15.93 -1.15 -1.05
C TRP A 307 15.70 -2.62 -0.67
N THR A 308 15.15 -2.84 0.52
CA THR A 308 14.59 -4.10 0.99
C THR A 308 13.27 -3.84 1.70
N PRO A 309 12.30 -4.77 1.66
CA PRO A 309 11.11 -4.64 2.48
C PRO A 309 11.48 -4.71 3.97
N ARG A 310 10.73 -3.97 4.79
CA ARG A 310 10.86 -4.08 6.24
C ARG A 310 10.18 -5.36 6.71
N ILE A 311 10.88 -6.16 7.51
CA ILE A 311 10.38 -7.41 8.07
C ILE A 311 10.48 -7.34 9.59
N VAL A 312 9.39 -7.64 10.27
CA VAL A 312 9.31 -7.67 11.74
C VAL A 312 8.72 -9.00 12.15
N ASP A 313 9.48 -9.82 12.88
CA ASP A 313 8.99 -10.99 13.58
C ASP A 313 8.43 -10.55 14.95
N LEU A 314 7.21 -10.98 15.31
CA LEU A 314 6.40 -10.41 16.39
C LEU A 314 6.19 -11.39 17.56
#